data_0a397026c003ad81795e24d84b0cdcc2
#
_entry.id   0a397026c003ad81795e24d84b0cdcc2
#
_cell.length_a   1.000
_cell.length_b   1.000
_cell.length_c   1.000
_cell.angle_alpha   90.00
_cell.angle_beta   90.00
_cell.angle_gamma   90.00
#
_symmetry.space_group_name_H-M   'P 1'
#
loop_
_entity.id
_entity.type
_entity.pdbx_description
1 polymer ?
#
loop_
_entity_poly.entity_id
_entity_poly.type
_entity_poly.pdbx_seq_one_letter_code
_entity_poly.pdbx_strand_id
1 'polypeptide(L)'
;NNDNIVDALKRISIFNARFNKPHFVSEYGGNWNAGPESLLDADIHNGIWAGSHLPFAASPLYWWHNNIEEKNLYFLYKALANYMALENRLEVKVEPKNITISGEASDKIKYLCMSAETRTLIWIYGQDRLNRLPQDSDPYLTKNCVCTVEGLIPGDYVIEFWDTYTGIIKETRKIKNEGTLNFQLPDTNKDFAIKLYKT
;
A
#
# COMPACT_ATOMS: atom_id res chain seq x y z
N ASN A 1 7.40 -12.24 19.40
CA ASN A 1 6.54 -11.82 18.28
C ASN A 1 7.44 -11.16 17.25
N ASN A 2 7.68 -11.85 16.14
CA ASN A 2 8.32 -11.23 14.97
C ASN A 2 7.24 -10.46 14.19
N ASP A 3 6.80 -9.33 14.74
CA ASP A 3 5.91 -8.46 14.02
C ASP A 3 6.71 -7.74 12.92
N ASN A 4 6.27 -7.87 11.68
CA ASN A 4 6.79 -7.05 10.59
C ASN A 4 6.33 -5.60 10.74
N ILE A 5 6.97 -4.69 10.02
CA ILE A 5 6.71 -3.24 10.14
C ILE A 5 5.27 -2.87 9.78
N VAL A 6 4.64 -3.57 8.85
CA VAL A 6 3.24 -3.29 8.44
C VAL A 6 2.28 -3.57 9.58
N ASP A 7 2.42 -4.73 10.25
CA ASP A 7 1.56 -5.08 11.38
C ASP A 7 1.83 -4.16 12.59
N ALA A 8 3.07 -3.75 12.81
CA ALA A 8 3.42 -2.78 13.85
C ALA A 8 2.73 -1.43 13.60
N LEU A 9 2.80 -0.88 12.38
CA LEU A 9 2.15 0.38 12.01
C LEU A 9 0.62 0.29 12.11
N LYS A 10 0.02 -0.84 11.69
CA LYS A 10 -1.42 -1.09 11.86
C LYS A 10 -1.83 -1.01 13.33
N ARG A 11 -1.09 -1.68 14.23
CA ARG A 11 -1.40 -1.63 15.68
C ARG A 11 -1.27 -0.22 16.25
N ILE A 12 -0.23 0.52 15.88
CA ILE A 12 -0.04 1.92 16.29
C ILE A 12 -1.21 2.76 15.82
N SER A 13 -1.64 2.62 14.58
CA SER A 13 -2.77 3.34 14.00
C SER A 13 -4.07 3.05 14.76
N ILE A 14 -4.40 1.78 15.00
CA ILE A 14 -5.58 1.35 15.75
C ILE A 14 -5.54 1.89 17.19
N PHE A 15 -4.38 1.79 17.85
CA PHE A 15 -4.22 2.29 19.23
C PHE A 15 -4.44 3.79 19.31
N ASN A 16 -3.92 4.57 18.35
CA ASN A 16 -3.99 6.03 18.39
C ASN A 16 -5.34 6.58 17.91
N ALA A 17 -6.10 5.83 17.10
CA ALA A 17 -7.43 6.24 16.62
C ALA A 17 -8.39 6.61 17.75
N ARG A 18 -8.28 5.97 18.92
CA ARG A 18 -9.09 6.25 20.12
C ARG A 18 -8.95 7.67 20.67
N PHE A 19 -7.86 8.37 20.35
CA PHE A 19 -7.65 9.74 20.83
C PHE A 19 -8.32 10.79 19.94
N ASN A 20 -8.82 10.40 18.77
CA ASN A 20 -9.44 11.28 17.77
C ASN A 20 -8.60 12.53 17.47
N LYS A 21 -7.30 12.33 17.31
CA LYS A 21 -6.31 13.39 17.01
C LYS A 21 -5.44 12.95 15.83
N PRO A 22 -5.00 13.90 14.99
CA PRO A 22 -3.96 13.63 14.00
C PRO A 22 -2.72 13.05 14.69
N HIS A 23 -2.17 11.99 14.12
CA HIS A 23 -0.95 11.36 14.64
C HIS A 23 -0.08 10.87 13.48
N PHE A 24 1.19 10.73 13.73
CA PHE A 24 2.16 10.13 12.81
C PHE A 24 3.24 9.38 13.60
N VAL A 25 4.01 8.56 12.91
CA VAL A 25 5.14 7.82 13.50
C VAL A 25 6.41 8.59 13.18
N SER A 26 7.02 9.18 14.21
CA SER A 26 8.23 9.99 14.06
C SER A 26 9.48 9.19 13.72
N GLU A 27 9.48 7.89 14.09
CA GLU A 27 10.62 7.00 13.85
C GLU A 27 10.12 5.56 13.71
N TYR A 28 10.56 4.87 12.66
CA TYR A 28 10.38 3.42 12.53
C TYR A 28 11.61 2.79 11.87
N GLY A 29 11.76 1.51 12.03
CA GLY A 29 12.83 0.69 11.49
C GLY A 29 13.16 -0.43 12.47
N GLY A 30 13.52 -1.60 11.94
CA GLY A 30 13.96 -2.73 12.74
C GLY A 30 15.26 -2.44 13.47
N ASN A 31 15.64 -3.33 14.39
CA ASN A 31 16.94 -3.26 15.01
C ASN A 31 18.03 -3.62 13.97
N TRP A 32 18.99 -2.73 13.78
CA TRP A 32 20.14 -2.92 12.86
C TRP A 32 20.82 -4.28 13.01
N ASN A 33 20.91 -4.78 14.23
CA ASN A 33 21.59 -6.05 14.56
C ASN A 33 20.64 -7.26 14.67
N ALA A 34 19.33 -7.09 14.45
CA ALA A 34 18.33 -8.13 14.72
C ALA A 34 17.87 -8.92 13.51
N GLY A 35 18.40 -8.64 12.32
CA GLY A 35 17.98 -9.31 11.09
C GLY A 35 18.97 -9.12 9.95
N PRO A 36 18.72 -9.76 8.79
CA PRO A 36 19.53 -9.55 7.60
C PRO A 36 19.36 -8.12 7.09
N GLU A 37 20.39 -7.61 6.43
CA GLU A 37 20.40 -6.27 5.84
C GLU A 37 19.25 -6.04 4.83
N SER A 38 18.87 -7.10 4.11
CA SER A 38 17.72 -7.07 3.19
C SER A 38 16.40 -6.70 3.86
N LEU A 39 16.27 -6.95 5.18
CA LEU A 39 15.09 -6.55 5.94
C LEU A 39 15.01 -5.03 6.10
N LEU A 40 16.14 -4.35 6.27
CA LEU A 40 16.15 -2.89 6.37
C LEU A 40 15.66 -2.23 5.08
N ASP A 41 16.07 -2.76 3.93
CA ASP A 41 15.63 -2.26 2.62
C ASP A 41 14.13 -2.49 2.41
N ALA A 42 13.63 -3.67 2.81
CA ALA A 42 12.22 -3.99 2.76
C ALA A 42 11.40 -3.12 3.74
N ASP A 43 11.91 -2.87 4.93
CA ASP A 43 11.23 -2.06 5.95
C ASP A 43 11.01 -0.62 5.50
N ILE A 44 11.95 -0.01 4.75
CA ILE A 44 11.72 1.31 4.14
C ILE A 44 10.51 1.24 3.23
N HIS A 45 10.52 0.35 2.25
CA HIS A 45 9.45 0.21 1.27
C HIS A 45 8.10 -0.06 1.95
N ASN A 46 8.06 -1.12 2.76
CA ASN A 46 6.84 -1.55 3.42
C ASN A 46 6.28 -0.48 4.38
N GLY A 47 7.15 0.21 5.11
CA GLY A 47 6.73 1.23 6.07
C GLY A 47 6.13 2.47 5.42
N ILE A 48 6.72 2.99 4.34
CA ILE A 48 6.17 4.16 3.65
C ILE A 48 4.86 3.83 2.92
N TRP A 49 4.75 2.65 2.28
CA TRP A 49 3.53 2.22 1.62
C TRP A 49 2.42 1.91 2.64
N ALA A 50 2.72 1.21 3.73
CA ALA A 50 1.77 1.00 4.81
C ALA A 50 1.30 2.32 5.42
N GLY A 51 2.24 3.22 5.73
CA GLY A 51 1.90 4.51 6.32
C GLY A 51 1.02 5.38 5.44
N SER A 52 1.20 5.34 4.12
CA SER A 52 0.36 6.07 3.18
C SER A 52 -1.06 5.51 3.04
N HIS A 53 -1.28 4.25 3.43
CA HIS A 53 -2.57 3.56 3.38
C HIS A 53 -3.17 3.30 4.77
N LEU A 54 -2.67 4.00 5.79
CA LEU A 54 -3.21 4.03 7.14
C LEU A 54 -3.63 5.48 7.48
N PRO A 55 -4.53 5.69 8.46
CA PRO A 55 -5.01 7.03 8.82
C PRO A 55 -3.97 7.84 9.63
N PHE A 56 -2.74 7.87 9.16
CA PHE A 56 -1.70 8.75 9.68
C PHE A 56 -1.79 10.14 9.04
N ALA A 57 -1.46 11.16 9.80
CA ALA A 57 -1.42 12.56 9.35
C ALA A 57 -0.24 12.84 8.41
N ALA A 58 0.83 12.04 8.51
CA ALA A 58 2.02 12.11 7.67
C ALA A 58 2.61 10.72 7.45
N SER A 59 3.44 10.57 6.41
CA SER A 59 4.20 9.35 6.20
C SER A 59 5.12 9.09 7.39
N PRO A 60 5.24 7.84 7.86
CA PRO A 60 6.22 7.47 8.87
C PRO A 60 7.65 7.80 8.44
N LEU A 61 8.51 8.19 9.38
CA LEU A 61 9.90 8.51 9.11
C LEU A 61 10.80 7.32 9.42
N TYR A 62 11.59 6.89 8.43
CA TYR A 62 12.51 5.77 8.59
C TYR A 62 13.77 6.20 9.34
N TRP A 63 14.12 5.45 10.39
CA TRP A 63 15.24 5.79 11.28
C TRP A 63 16.61 5.62 10.64
N TRP A 64 16.82 4.56 9.86
CA TRP A 64 18.14 4.21 9.33
C TRP A 64 18.48 5.01 8.07
N HIS A 65 18.64 6.32 8.23
CA HIS A 65 18.98 7.24 7.14
C HIS A 65 20.32 6.89 6.46
N ASN A 66 21.30 6.34 7.21
CA ASN A 66 22.57 5.89 6.64
C ASN A 66 22.36 4.80 5.58
N ASN A 67 21.46 3.83 5.83
CA ASN A 67 21.12 2.78 4.87
C ASN A 67 20.51 3.35 3.58
N ILE A 68 19.72 4.41 3.70
CA ILE A 68 19.14 5.11 2.53
C ILE A 68 20.25 5.72 1.69
N GLU A 69 21.19 6.42 2.33
CA GLU A 69 22.30 7.11 1.66
C GLU A 69 23.28 6.12 1.02
N GLU A 70 23.76 5.14 1.77
CA GLU A 70 24.74 4.16 1.32
C GLU A 70 24.26 3.32 0.14
N LYS A 71 22.95 2.98 0.10
CA LYS A 71 22.35 2.17 -0.94
C LYS A 71 21.58 2.97 -1.98
N ASN A 72 21.53 4.31 -1.86
CA ASN A 72 20.78 5.19 -2.72
C ASN A 72 19.30 4.79 -2.88
N LEU A 73 18.61 4.53 -1.76
CA LEU A 73 17.23 4.05 -1.71
C LEU A 73 16.19 5.16 -1.88
N TYR A 74 16.58 6.36 -2.28
CA TYR A 74 15.68 7.50 -2.51
C TYR A 74 14.60 7.25 -3.56
N PHE A 75 14.87 6.30 -4.49
CA PHE A 75 13.88 5.93 -5.51
C PHE A 75 12.60 5.36 -4.90
N LEU A 76 12.64 4.72 -3.72
CA LEU A 76 11.48 4.21 -3.01
C LEU A 76 10.55 5.36 -2.58
N TYR A 77 11.12 6.44 -2.03
CA TYR A 77 10.35 7.65 -1.70
C TYR A 77 9.80 8.33 -2.94
N LYS A 78 10.59 8.39 -4.02
CA LYS A 78 10.14 8.95 -5.29
C LYS A 78 8.94 8.18 -5.85
N ALA A 79 8.97 6.86 -5.76
CA ALA A 79 7.86 6.02 -6.21
C ALA A 79 6.57 6.34 -5.45
N LEU A 80 6.64 6.42 -4.12
CA LEU A 80 5.48 6.81 -3.31
C LEU A 80 5.04 8.25 -3.58
N ALA A 81 5.98 9.20 -3.72
CA ALA A 81 5.67 10.59 -4.03
C ALA A 81 4.93 10.72 -5.36
N ASN A 82 5.33 9.98 -6.39
CA ASN A 82 4.62 9.94 -7.66
C ASN A 82 3.20 9.38 -7.50
N TYR A 83 3.04 8.29 -6.77
CA TYR A 83 1.73 7.72 -6.48
C TYR A 83 0.86 8.68 -5.69
N MET A 84 1.37 9.36 -4.68
CA MET A 84 0.61 10.29 -3.84
C MET A 84 0.44 11.69 -4.48
N ALA A 85 1.06 11.95 -5.63
CA ALA A 85 0.89 13.21 -6.33
C ALA A 85 -0.60 13.47 -6.63
N LEU A 86 -1.04 14.71 -6.39
CA LEU A 86 -2.43 15.17 -6.56
C LEU A 86 -3.47 14.51 -5.65
N GLU A 87 -3.03 13.71 -4.65
CA GLU A 87 -3.93 13.18 -3.64
C GLU A 87 -4.19 14.20 -2.53
N ASN A 88 -5.37 14.81 -2.54
CA ASN A 88 -5.80 15.68 -1.45
C ASN A 88 -6.67 14.90 -0.45
N ARG A 89 -6.03 14.23 0.50
CA ARG A 89 -6.70 13.42 1.53
C ARG A 89 -7.54 14.25 2.50
N LEU A 90 -7.31 15.55 2.58
CA LEU A 90 -8.10 16.46 3.43
C LEU A 90 -9.44 16.81 2.78
N GLU A 91 -9.47 16.96 1.45
CA GLU A 91 -10.71 17.21 0.71
C GLU A 91 -11.54 15.93 0.55
N VAL A 92 -10.87 14.84 0.18
CA VAL A 92 -11.50 13.54 -0.01
C VAL A 92 -11.31 12.72 1.26
N LYS A 93 -12.09 12.91 2.27
CA LYS A 93 -12.01 12.23 3.57
C LYS A 93 -11.99 10.70 3.43
N VAL A 94 -10.83 10.18 3.03
CA VAL A 94 -10.64 8.73 2.90
C VAL A 94 -10.48 8.09 4.26
N GLU A 95 -11.13 6.95 4.46
CA GLU A 95 -11.10 6.17 5.70
C GLU A 95 -10.68 4.73 5.41
N PRO A 96 -10.14 4.00 6.40
CA PRO A 96 -9.85 2.59 6.24
C PRO A 96 -11.09 1.80 5.82
N LYS A 97 -10.96 0.95 4.80
CA LYS A 97 -12.05 0.14 4.27
C LYS A 97 -11.60 -1.28 3.96
N ASN A 98 -12.54 -2.21 4.11
CA ASN A 98 -12.34 -3.58 3.65
C ASN A 98 -12.72 -3.72 2.18
N ILE A 99 -11.95 -4.52 1.46
CA ILE A 99 -12.21 -5.00 0.11
C ILE A 99 -12.20 -6.53 0.13
N THR A 100 -12.69 -7.15 -0.92
CA THR A 100 -12.61 -8.60 -1.10
C THR A 100 -11.67 -8.91 -2.25
N ILE A 101 -10.75 -9.85 -2.04
CA ILE A 101 -9.90 -10.40 -3.10
C ILE A 101 -10.18 -11.90 -3.17
N SER A 102 -10.54 -12.38 -4.37
CA SER A 102 -10.81 -13.78 -4.66
C SER A 102 -9.94 -14.27 -5.80
N GLY A 103 -9.66 -15.58 -5.87
CA GLY A 103 -8.83 -16.20 -6.90
C GLY A 103 -7.72 -17.07 -6.34
N GLU A 104 -6.76 -17.43 -7.19
CA GLU A 104 -5.62 -18.28 -6.82
C GLU A 104 -4.76 -17.61 -5.74
N ALA A 105 -4.43 -18.36 -4.67
CA ALA A 105 -3.59 -17.91 -3.55
C ALA A 105 -4.05 -16.62 -2.85
N SER A 106 -5.34 -16.28 -2.92
CA SER A 106 -5.90 -15.08 -2.27
C SER A 106 -5.71 -15.06 -0.74
N ASP A 107 -5.52 -16.21 -0.10
CA ASP A 107 -5.22 -16.36 1.34
C ASP A 107 -3.86 -15.72 1.73
N LYS A 108 -2.90 -15.68 0.81
CA LYS A 108 -1.57 -15.08 1.02
C LYS A 108 -1.52 -13.59 0.71
N ILE A 109 -2.52 -13.09 0.01
CA ILE A 109 -2.62 -11.69 -0.36
C ILE A 109 -3.14 -10.90 0.82
N LYS A 110 -2.48 -9.78 1.14
CA LYS A 110 -2.93 -8.79 2.11
C LYS A 110 -3.05 -7.44 1.43
N TYR A 111 -3.80 -6.55 2.06
CA TYR A 111 -3.99 -5.20 1.54
C TYR A 111 -4.13 -4.19 2.67
N LEU A 112 -3.87 -2.94 2.33
CA LEU A 112 -4.32 -1.77 3.04
C LEU A 112 -5.15 -0.93 2.08
N CYS A 113 -6.29 -0.46 2.54
CA CYS A 113 -7.23 0.29 1.71
C CYS A 113 -7.76 1.49 2.46
N MET A 114 -7.68 2.65 1.82
CA MET A 114 -8.30 3.90 2.24
C MET A 114 -9.31 4.32 1.17
N SER A 115 -10.55 4.54 1.55
CA SER A 115 -11.64 4.79 0.61
C SER A 115 -12.57 5.91 1.06
N ALA A 116 -13.07 6.64 0.09
CA ALA A 116 -14.21 7.55 0.17
C ALA A 116 -15.24 7.15 -0.88
N GLU A 117 -16.36 7.88 -0.98
CA GLU A 117 -17.45 7.56 -1.92
C GLU A 117 -17.05 7.58 -3.40
N THR A 118 -16.04 8.39 -3.76
CA THR A 118 -15.61 8.61 -5.15
C THR A 118 -14.17 8.21 -5.41
N ARG A 119 -13.45 7.76 -4.38
CA ARG A 119 -12.01 7.51 -4.46
C ARG A 119 -11.57 6.39 -3.55
N THR A 120 -10.67 5.54 -4.04
CA THR A 120 -10.07 4.46 -3.27
C THR A 120 -8.58 4.35 -3.59
N LEU A 121 -7.78 4.21 -2.54
CA LEU A 121 -6.35 3.95 -2.59
C LEU A 121 -6.11 2.57 -1.97
N ILE A 122 -5.45 1.66 -2.69
CA ILE A 122 -5.21 0.30 -2.23
C ILE A 122 -3.73 -0.02 -2.44
N TRP A 123 -3.09 -0.59 -1.43
CA TRP A 123 -1.81 -1.25 -1.57
C TRP A 123 -1.99 -2.75 -1.31
N ILE A 124 -1.57 -3.57 -2.28
CA ILE A 124 -1.68 -5.04 -2.24
C ILE A 124 -0.29 -5.64 -2.10
N TYR A 125 -0.11 -6.52 -1.12
CA TYR A 125 1.19 -7.11 -0.77
C TYR A 125 1.06 -8.57 -0.31
N GLY A 126 2.16 -9.31 -0.33
CA GLY A 126 2.25 -10.66 0.23
C GLY A 126 2.77 -10.62 1.67
N GLN A 127 2.03 -11.23 2.61
CA GLN A 127 2.43 -11.31 4.01
C GLN A 127 3.77 -12.03 4.21
N ASP A 128 4.06 -13.02 3.39
CA ASP A 128 5.29 -13.83 3.42
C ASP A 128 6.49 -13.16 2.74
N ARG A 129 6.30 -11.94 2.19
CA ARG A 129 7.30 -11.22 1.37
C ARG A 129 7.80 -9.92 1.98
N LEU A 130 7.39 -9.64 3.23
CA LEU A 130 7.72 -8.38 3.89
C LEU A 130 9.16 -8.31 4.44
N ASN A 131 9.96 -9.35 4.28
CA ASN A 131 11.31 -9.46 4.84
C ASN A 131 12.45 -9.15 3.85
N ARG A 132 12.14 -8.89 2.59
CA ARG A 132 13.09 -8.50 1.55
C ARG A 132 12.37 -7.82 0.37
N LEU A 133 13.13 -7.11 -0.44
CA LEU A 133 12.61 -6.63 -1.72
C LEU A 133 12.36 -7.79 -2.69
N PRO A 134 11.35 -7.70 -3.57
CA PRO A 134 10.99 -8.77 -4.50
C PRO A 134 12.09 -9.01 -5.53
N GLN A 135 12.14 -10.25 -6.02
CA GLN A 135 13.02 -10.68 -7.12
C GLN A 135 12.15 -11.11 -8.31
N ASP A 136 12.70 -11.01 -9.51
CA ASP A 136 11.97 -11.39 -10.74
C ASP A 136 11.66 -12.90 -10.80
N SER A 137 12.44 -13.73 -10.10
CA SER A 137 12.22 -15.17 -9.94
C SER A 137 11.16 -15.55 -8.92
N ASP A 138 10.60 -14.59 -8.18
CA ASP A 138 9.56 -14.88 -7.21
C ASP A 138 8.29 -15.40 -7.89
N PRO A 139 7.57 -16.33 -7.26
CA PRO A 139 6.29 -16.79 -7.78
C PRO A 139 5.28 -15.62 -7.80
N TYR A 140 4.24 -15.74 -8.59
CA TYR A 140 3.20 -14.72 -8.63
C TYR A 140 2.60 -14.46 -7.24
N LEU A 141 2.45 -13.18 -6.91
CA LEU A 141 1.68 -12.73 -5.75
C LEU A 141 0.19 -12.77 -6.07
N THR A 142 -0.18 -12.23 -7.23
CA THR A 142 -1.55 -12.27 -7.75
C THR A 142 -1.55 -13.00 -9.08
N LYS A 143 -2.49 -13.94 -9.23
CA LYS A 143 -2.73 -14.67 -10.47
C LYS A 143 -4.22 -15.01 -10.56
N ASN A 144 -4.85 -14.61 -11.66
CA ASN A 144 -6.29 -14.81 -11.86
C ASN A 144 -7.14 -14.30 -10.66
N CYS A 145 -6.75 -13.20 -10.03
CA CYS A 145 -7.44 -12.64 -8.87
C CYS A 145 -8.39 -11.51 -9.26
N VAL A 146 -9.53 -11.46 -8.59
CA VAL A 146 -10.54 -10.40 -8.72
C VAL A 146 -10.61 -9.60 -7.43
N CYS A 147 -10.60 -8.28 -7.54
CA CYS A 147 -10.85 -7.36 -6.44
C CYS A 147 -12.29 -6.83 -6.51
N THR A 148 -12.97 -6.84 -5.37
CA THR A 148 -14.31 -6.28 -5.19
C THR A 148 -14.25 -5.10 -4.23
N VAL A 149 -14.74 -3.94 -4.69
CA VAL A 149 -14.86 -2.71 -3.90
C VAL A 149 -16.33 -2.32 -3.83
N GLU A 150 -16.83 -2.16 -2.60
CA GLU A 150 -18.22 -1.79 -2.33
C GLU A 150 -18.32 -0.35 -1.81
N GLY A 151 -19.53 0.22 -1.83
CA GLY A 151 -19.87 1.51 -1.23
C GLY A 151 -19.27 2.72 -1.94
N LEU A 152 -18.90 2.57 -3.20
CA LEU A 152 -18.62 3.67 -4.11
C LEU A 152 -19.94 4.13 -4.75
N ILE A 153 -20.12 5.42 -4.95
CA ILE A 153 -21.31 5.92 -5.65
C ILE A 153 -21.30 5.46 -7.11
N PRO A 154 -22.46 5.18 -7.72
CA PRO A 154 -22.51 4.79 -9.13
C PRO A 154 -21.91 5.84 -10.08
N GLY A 155 -21.35 5.39 -11.19
CA GLY A 155 -20.77 6.25 -12.23
C GLY A 155 -19.57 5.64 -12.93
N ASP A 156 -18.91 6.43 -13.75
CA ASP A 156 -17.73 6.02 -14.48
C ASP A 156 -16.49 6.23 -13.63
N TYR A 157 -15.60 5.25 -13.65
CA TYR A 157 -14.37 5.24 -12.86
C TYR A 157 -13.16 4.94 -13.72
N VAL A 158 -12.02 5.47 -13.29
CA VAL A 158 -10.69 5.09 -13.75
C VAL A 158 -10.02 4.26 -12.67
N ILE A 159 -9.36 3.19 -13.08
CA ILE A 159 -8.50 2.35 -12.25
C ILE A 159 -7.09 2.48 -12.80
N GLU A 160 -6.14 2.87 -11.96
CA GLU A 160 -4.71 2.90 -12.27
C GLU A 160 -3.98 1.84 -11.44
N PHE A 161 -3.20 1.00 -12.08
CA PHE A 161 -2.30 0.04 -11.43
C PHE A 161 -0.88 0.59 -11.43
N TRP A 162 -0.31 0.76 -10.26
CA TRP A 162 0.97 1.42 -10.04
C TRP A 162 2.05 0.44 -9.59
N ASP A 163 3.21 0.55 -10.19
CA ASP A 163 4.43 -0.12 -9.73
C ASP A 163 4.98 0.63 -8.51
N THR A 164 5.06 -0.05 -7.37
CA THR A 164 5.43 0.54 -6.08
C THR A 164 6.93 0.83 -5.96
N TYR A 165 7.75 0.31 -6.86
CA TYR A 165 9.22 0.53 -6.88
C TYR A 165 9.63 1.66 -7.82
N THR A 166 8.90 1.85 -8.89
CA THR A 166 9.20 2.89 -9.89
C THR A 166 8.28 4.10 -9.82
N GLY A 167 7.11 3.96 -9.20
CA GLY A 167 6.09 5.02 -9.14
C GLY A 167 5.52 5.36 -10.52
N ILE A 168 5.39 4.35 -11.39
CA ILE A 168 4.87 4.48 -12.75
C ILE A 168 3.57 3.71 -12.87
N ILE A 169 2.59 4.30 -13.56
CA ILE A 169 1.36 3.61 -13.93
C ILE A 169 1.69 2.54 -14.97
N LYS A 170 1.41 1.28 -14.64
CA LYS A 170 1.61 0.13 -15.53
C LYS A 170 0.41 -0.12 -16.42
N GLU A 171 -0.78 0.19 -15.92
CA GLU A 171 -2.02 -0.03 -16.63
C GLU A 171 -3.10 0.94 -16.13
N THR A 172 -3.96 1.37 -17.04
CA THR A 172 -5.16 2.19 -16.74
C THR A 172 -6.38 1.54 -17.39
N ARG A 173 -7.46 1.41 -16.61
CA ARG A 173 -8.74 0.89 -17.11
C ARG A 173 -9.87 1.86 -16.80
N LYS A 174 -10.86 1.91 -17.68
CA LYS A 174 -12.14 2.58 -17.42
C LYS A 174 -13.18 1.53 -17.11
N ILE A 175 -13.99 1.76 -16.10
CA ILE A 175 -15.02 0.83 -15.65
C ILE A 175 -16.23 1.58 -15.15
N LYS A 176 -17.42 1.04 -15.40
CA LYS A 176 -18.68 1.57 -14.86
C LYS A 176 -19.00 0.89 -13.55
N ASN A 177 -19.29 1.67 -12.52
CA ASN A 177 -19.78 1.20 -11.23
C ASN A 177 -21.33 1.32 -11.20
N GLU A 178 -22.00 0.21 -10.97
CA GLU A 178 -23.47 0.13 -10.83
C GLU A 178 -23.89 -0.24 -9.40
N GLY A 179 -22.97 -0.10 -8.42
CA GLY A 179 -23.21 -0.39 -6.99
C GLY A 179 -22.08 -1.18 -6.34
N THR A 180 -21.56 -2.20 -7.03
CA THR A 180 -20.37 -2.96 -6.61
C THR A 180 -19.40 -3.01 -7.77
N LEU A 181 -18.15 -2.69 -7.51
CA LEU A 181 -17.13 -2.63 -8.54
C LEU A 181 -16.22 -3.87 -8.44
N ASN A 182 -16.25 -4.69 -9.51
CA ASN A 182 -15.41 -5.88 -9.62
C ASN A 182 -14.43 -5.71 -10.77
N PHE A 183 -13.15 -5.97 -10.52
CA PHE A 183 -12.13 -5.90 -11.56
C PHE A 183 -11.00 -6.90 -11.34
N GLN A 184 -10.44 -7.37 -12.46
CA GLN A 184 -9.31 -8.29 -12.46
C GLN A 184 -8.05 -7.57 -11.97
N LEU A 185 -7.31 -8.17 -11.04
CA LEU A 185 -5.98 -7.73 -10.65
C LEU A 185 -4.94 -8.14 -11.71
N PRO A 186 -3.84 -7.38 -11.87
CA PRO A 186 -2.74 -7.79 -12.73
C PRO A 186 -2.08 -9.06 -12.18
N ASP A 187 -1.63 -9.93 -13.05
CA ASP A 187 -0.76 -11.05 -12.68
C ASP A 187 0.65 -10.51 -12.42
N THR A 188 1.11 -10.57 -11.18
CA THR A 188 2.41 -10.02 -10.79
C THR A 188 3.04 -10.79 -9.64
N ASN A 189 4.36 -10.78 -9.57
CA ASN A 189 5.15 -11.32 -8.46
C ASN A 189 5.56 -10.25 -7.44
N LYS A 190 5.20 -8.98 -7.64
CA LYS A 190 5.53 -7.85 -6.78
C LYS A 190 4.27 -7.29 -6.14
N ASP A 191 4.43 -6.60 -5.03
CA ASP A 191 3.38 -5.74 -4.51
C ASP A 191 3.12 -4.57 -5.46
N PHE A 192 1.92 -4.06 -5.44
CA PHE A 192 1.49 -2.97 -6.30
C PHE A 192 0.41 -2.13 -5.63
N ALA A 193 0.21 -0.94 -6.15
CA ALA A 193 -0.83 -0.06 -5.64
C ALA A 193 -1.91 0.24 -6.71
N ILE A 194 -3.09 0.58 -6.25
CA ILE A 194 -4.24 0.90 -7.09
C ILE A 194 -4.77 2.26 -6.68
N LYS A 195 -5.00 3.12 -7.66
CA LYS A 195 -5.88 4.27 -7.53
C LYS A 195 -7.17 4.02 -8.28
N LEU A 196 -8.27 4.32 -7.65
CA LEU A 196 -9.59 4.22 -8.21
C LEU A 196 -10.33 5.52 -7.95
N TYR A 197 -10.79 6.18 -9.01
CA TYR A 197 -11.46 7.47 -8.88
C TYR A 197 -12.54 7.68 -9.93
N LYS A 198 -13.60 8.37 -9.49
CA LYS A 198 -14.72 8.73 -10.34
C LYS A 198 -14.31 9.86 -11.31
N THR A 199 -14.72 9.75 -12.56
CA THR A 199 -14.49 10.75 -13.62
C THR A 199 -15.69 11.67 -13.80
#